data_8d5703b2e8635b0c08b6f4ce6e8b690a
#
_entry.id   8d5703b2e8635b0c08b6f4ce6e8b690a
#
_cell.length_a   1.000
_cell.length_b   1.000
_cell.length_c   1.000
_cell.angle_alpha   90.00
_cell.angle_beta   90.00
_cell.angle_gamma   90.00
#
_symmetry.space_group_name_H-M   'P 1'
#
loop_
_entity.id
_entity.type
_entity.pdbx_description
1 polymer ?
#
loop_
_entity_poly.entity_id
_entity_poly.type
_entity_poly.pdbx_seq_one_letter_code
_entity_poly.pdbx_strand_id
1 'polypeptide(L)'
;MRVENGIATLHGAPEISVLLRRSGRARRLSLRVSGLDGRVTLTMPQSLHLSTALEFLRERESWLRTAMTRLPAPCPVALGADILLRGEILRITEGCGARIHVQGSQLRVPPDPTGTRTALRVATYLKASARAALVPASEKYAAALGRPFSAITLRDTRSRWGSCTAQGRLMFSWRLIMAPPAVLQYVAAHEVAHLKYMDHSRTFWTCVAQLMPDYQTHRDWLSNNGAALHNYCFTSRPEADNG
;
A
#
# COMPACT_ATOMS: atom_id res chain seq x y z
N MET A 1 -20.20 -22.89 4.21
CA MET A 1 -19.87 -21.78 3.28
C MET A 1 -21.16 -21.07 2.89
N ARG A 2 -21.22 -19.77 3.10
CA ARG A 2 -22.35 -18.87 2.80
C ARG A 2 -21.94 -17.89 1.72
N VAL A 3 -22.86 -17.46 0.86
CA VAL A 3 -22.60 -16.47 -0.18
C VAL A 3 -23.61 -15.35 -0.05
N GLU A 4 -23.12 -14.13 0.17
CA GLU A 4 -23.92 -12.91 0.26
C GLU A 4 -23.20 -11.74 -0.43
N ASN A 5 -23.93 -10.94 -1.18
CA ASN A 5 -23.43 -9.72 -1.83
C ASN A 5 -22.11 -9.92 -2.63
N GLY A 6 -21.96 -11.07 -3.30
CA GLY A 6 -20.74 -11.38 -4.05
C GLY A 6 -19.53 -11.78 -3.19
N ILE A 7 -19.75 -12.09 -1.92
CA ILE A 7 -18.72 -12.60 -1.00
C ILE A 7 -19.09 -14.01 -0.59
N ALA A 8 -18.16 -14.95 -0.77
CA ALA A 8 -18.25 -16.29 -0.21
C ALA A 8 -17.49 -16.34 1.11
N THR A 9 -18.16 -16.82 2.17
CA THR A 9 -17.56 -16.95 3.51
C THR A 9 -17.27 -18.42 3.79
N LEU A 10 -15.99 -18.73 4.01
CA LEU A 10 -15.53 -20.03 4.47
C LEU A 10 -15.50 -20.05 6.00
N HIS A 11 -16.36 -20.87 6.61
CA HIS A 11 -16.40 -21.02 8.07
C HIS A 11 -15.18 -21.78 8.59
N GLY A 12 -14.75 -21.46 9.80
CA GLY A 12 -13.59 -22.05 10.46
C GLY A 12 -12.78 -20.99 11.21
N ALA A 13 -11.71 -21.37 11.86
CA ALA A 13 -10.85 -20.46 12.61
C ALA A 13 -9.50 -20.25 11.87
N PRO A 14 -9.23 -19.08 11.29
CA PRO A 14 -10.14 -17.93 11.15
C PRO A 14 -11.21 -18.12 10.05
N GLU A 15 -12.29 -17.35 10.13
CA GLU A 15 -13.25 -17.21 9.05
C GLU A 15 -12.61 -16.44 7.87
N ILE A 16 -12.84 -16.91 6.63
CA ILE A 16 -12.23 -16.31 5.44
C ILE A 16 -13.31 -15.81 4.50
N SER A 17 -13.30 -14.50 4.25
CA SER A 17 -14.14 -13.83 3.25
C SER A 17 -13.45 -13.81 1.90
N VAL A 18 -14.11 -14.34 0.87
CA VAL A 18 -13.61 -14.43 -0.51
C VAL A 18 -14.49 -13.58 -1.42
N LEU A 19 -13.93 -12.52 -1.99
CA LEU A 19 -14.60 -11.70 -2.99
C LEU A 19 -14.72 -12.48 -4.31
N LEU A 20 -15.97 -12.70 -4.76
CA LEU A 20 -16.27 -13.35 -6.03
C LEU A 20 -16.33 -12.28 -7.14
N ARG A 21 -15.45 -12.38 -8.11
CA ARG A 21 -15.36 -11.42 -9.21
C ARG A 21 -15.59 -12.10 -10.56
N ARG A 22 -16.64 -11.72 -11.27
CA ARG A 22 -16.86 -12.12 -12.66
C ARG A 22 -16.05 -11.22 -13.60
N SER A 23 -15.45 -11.82 -14.63
CA SER A 23 -14.64 -11.10 -15.62
C SER A 23 -14.84 -11.69 -17.01
N GLY A 24 -15.21 -10.85 -17.98
CA GLY A 24 -15.34 -11.25 -19.39
C GLY A 24 -13.99 -11.60 -20.04
N ARG A 25 -12.87 -11.19 -19.44
CA ARG A 25 -11.51 -11.52 -19.92
C ARG A 25 -10.97 -12.81 -19.31
N ALA A 26 -11.55 -13.27 -18.20
CA ALA A 26 -11.10 -14.49 -17.54
C ALA A 26 -11.55 -15.72 -18.36
N ARG A 27 -10.60 -16.61 -18.65
CA ARG A 27 -10.86 -17.91 -19.33
C ARG A 27 -10.85 -19.09 -18.36
N ARG A 28 -10.38 -18.88 -17.11
CA ARG A 28 -10.27 -19.90 -16.05
C ARG A 28 -10.48 -19.28 -14.69
N LEU A 29 -10.74 -20.12 -13.68
CA LEU A 29 -10.77 -19.72 -12.27
C LEU A 29 -9.38 -19.29 -11.81
N SER A 30 -9.31 -18.21 -11.06
CA SER A 30 -8.07 -17.70 -10.46
C SER A 30 -8.35 -17.26 -9.03
N LEU A 31 -7.76 -17.96 -8.07
CA LEU A 31 -7.79 -17.62 -6.65
C LEU A 31 -6.51 -16.88 -6.28
N ARG A 32 -6.67 -15.69 -5.69
CA ARG A 32 -5.56 -14.85 -5.28
C ARG A 32 -5.74 -14.39 -3.84
N VAL A 33 -4.69 -14.55 -3.05
CA VAL A 33 -4.53 -13.91 -1.74
C VAL A 33 -3.64 -12.68 -1.93
N SER A 34 -4.12 -11.54 -1.50
CA SER A 34 -3.33 -10.30 -1.50
C SER A 34 -2.31 -10.36 -0.37
N GLY A 35 -1.02 -10.31 -0.69
CA GLY A 35 0.05 -10.24 0.30
C GLY A 35 0.07 -8.94 1.11
N LEU A 36 -0.75 -7.94 0.73
CA LEU A 36 -0.78 -6.62 1.36
C LEU A 36 -1.82 -6.52 2.48
N ASP A 37 -2.95 -7.19 2.34
CA ASP A 37 -4.10 -7.03 3.23
C ASP A 37 -4.86 -8.34 3.49
N GLY A 38 -4.34 -9.46 3.02
CA GLY A 38 -4.98 -10.75 3.15
C GLY A 38 -6.29 -10.90 2.37
N ARG A 39 -6.69 -9.90 1.56
CA ARG A 39 -7.91 -9.99 0.77
C ARG A 39 -7.84 -11.15 -0.19
N VAL A 40 -8.84 -12.02 -0.12
CA VAL A 40 -8.98 -13.14 -1.03
C VAL A 40 -9.94 -12.77 -2.15
N THR A 41 -9.54 -13.00 -3.39
CA THR A 41 -10.37 -12.77 -4.57
C THR A 41 -10.36 -14.01 -5.43
N LEU A 42 -11.56 -14.55 -5.72
CA LEU A 42 -11.79 -15.57 -6.73
C LEU A 42 -12.32 -14.90 -8.00
N THR A 43 -11.50 -14.85 -9.03
CA THR A 43 -11.91 -14.36 -10.35
C THR A 43 -12.40 -15.54 -11.20
N MET A 44 -13.59 -15.39 -11.82
CA MET A 44 -14.23 -16.43 -12.62
C MET A 44 -14.69 -15.88 -13.99
N PRO A 45 -14.75 -16.73 -15.03
CA PRO A 45 -15.39 -16.40 -16.31
C PRO A 45 -16.85 -15.97 -16.12
N GLN A 46 -17.34 -15.14 -17.03
CA GLN A 46 -18.73 -14.62 -16.93
C GLN A 46 -19.77 -15.73 -17.07
N SER A 47 -19.49 -16.73 -17.91
CA SER A 47 -20.38 -17.88 -18.20
C SER A 47 -20.31 -19.00 -17.16
N LEU A 48 -19.34 -18.95 -16.22
CA LEU A 48 -19.18 -20.06 -15.28
C LEU A 48 -20.27 -20.05 -14.21
N HIS A 49 -20.83 -21.25 -13.92
CA HIS A 49 -21.80 -21.41 -12.82
C HIS A 49 -21.15 -21.14 -11.46
N LEU A 50 -21.90 -20.52 -10.56
CA LEU A 50 -21.42 -20.21 -9.21
C LEU A 50 -21.07 -21.46 -8.43
N SER A 51 -21.84 -22.55 -8.58
CA SER A 51 -21.58 -23.85 -7.94
C SER A 51 -20.17 -24.36 -8.21
N THR A 52 -19.73 -24.33 -9.47
CA THR A 52 -18.37 -24.76 -9.88
C THR A 52 -17.28 -23.89 -9.25
N ALA A 53 -17.53 -22.57 -9.14
CA ALA A 53 -16.58 -21.67 -8.47
C ALA A 53 -16.50 -21.95 -6.97
N LEU A 54 -17.61 -22.33 -6.33
CA LEU A 54 -17.64 -22.69 -4.91
C LEU A 54 -17.02 -24.07 -4.64
N GLU A 55 -17.17 -25.03 -5.54
CA GLU A 55 -16.48 -26.33 -5.48
C GLU A 55 -14.96 -26.14 -5.56
N PHE A 56 -14.50 -25.37 -6.54
CA PHE A 56 -13.07 -25.01 -6.67
C PHE A 56 -12.54 -24.33 -5.39
N LEU A 57 -13.33 -23.47 -4.77
CA LEU A 57 -12.94 -22.78 -3.54
C LEU A 57 -12.82 -23.77 -2.36
N ARG A 58 -13.71 -24.77 -2.26
CA ARG A 58 -13.61 -25.85 -1.25
C ARG A 58 -12.36 -26.71 -1.46
N GLU A 59 -12.06 -27.10 -2.69
CA GLU A 59 -10.85 -27.86 -3.01
C GLU A 59 -9.57 -27.10 -2.64
N ARG A 60 -9.59 -25.76 -2.72
CA ARG A 60 -8.44 -24.90 -2.43
C ARG A 60 -8.43 -24.33 -1.00
N GLU A 61 -9.38 -24.72 -0.15
CA GLU A 61 -9.50 -24.18 1.20
C GLU A 61 -8.24 -24.41 2.03
N SER A 62 -7.65 -25.61 2.00
CA SER A 62 -6.43 -25.93 2.75
C SER A 62 -5.25 -25.05 2.31
N TRP A 63 -5.06 -24.91 0.99
CA TRP A 63 -4.05 -24.01 0.43
C TRP A 63 -4.30 -22.56 0.88
N LEU A 64 -5.55 -22.11 0.82
CA LEU A 64 -5.94 -20.76 1.19
C LEU A 64 -5.63 -20.48 2.67
N ARG A 65 -5.97 -21.39 3.57
CA ARG A 65 -5.65 -21.27 5.00
C ARG A 65 -4.15 -21.19 5.24
N THR A 66 -3.37 -22.06 4.59
CA THR A 66 -1.90 -22.01 4.65
C THR A 66 -1.34 -20.71 4.08
N ALA A 67 -1.91 -20.18 2.99
CA ALA A 67 -1.49 -18.89 2.44
C ALA A 67 -1.81 -17.73 3.41
N MET A 68 -2.94 -17.79 4.10
CA MET A 68 -3.34 -16.77 5.09
C MET A 68 -2.45 -16.77 6.34
N THR A 69 -1.98 -17.94 6.81
CA THR A 69 -1.06 -17.99 7.97
C THR A 69 0.33 -17.42 7.68
N ARG A 70 0.70 -17.31 6.43
CA ARG A 70 1.97 -16.69 5.99
C ARG A 70 1.90 -15.17 5.88
N LEU A 71 0.71 -14.59 6.02
CA LEU A 71 0.58 -13.14 5.99
C LEU A 71 1.16 -12.55 7.27
N PRO A 72 1.95 -11.48 7.16
CA PRO A 72 2.44 -10.78 8.33
C PRO A 72 1.25 -10.22 9.12
N ALA A 73 1.34 -10.32 10.45
CA ALA A 73 0.32 -9.77 11.33
C ALA A 73 0.19 -8.26 11.13
N PRO A 74 -1.03 -7.70 11.18
CA PRO A 74 -1.23 -6.27 11.18
C PRO A 74 -0.47 -5.62 12.34
N CYS A 75 0.24 -4.52 12.06
CA CYS A 75 0.95 -3.72 13.06
C CYS A 75 0.07 -2.54 13.47
N PRO A 76 -0.63 -2.59 14.60
CA PRO A 76 -1.42 -1.47 15.09
C PRO A 76 -0.52 -0.27 15.38
N VAL A 77 -0.91 0.92 14.93
CA VAL A 77 -0.20 2.17 15.22
C VAL A 77 -0.75 2.77 16.51
N ALA A 78 0.00 2.60 17.60
CA ALA A 78 -0.38 3.03 18.95
C ALA A 78 0.86 3.52 19.72
N LEU A 79 0.65 4.11 20.91
CA LEU A 79 1.74 4.39 21.84
C LEU A 79 2.49 3.11 22.17
N GLY A 80 3.82 3.17 22.18
CA GLY A 80 4.69 2.02 22.41
C GLY A 80 4.89 1.11 21.19
N ALA A 81 4.21 1.34 20.06
CA ALA A 81 4.46 0.61 18.83
C ALA A 81 5.64 1.19 18.04
N ASP A 82 6.22 0.38 17.17
CA ASP A 82 7.24 0.82 16.22
C ASP A 82 6.60 1.23 14.90
N ILE A 83 7.15 2.26 14.27
CA ILE A 83 6.71 2.79 12.98
C ILE A 83 7.91 3.06 12.07
N LEU A 84 7.78 2.74 10.79
CA LEU A 84 8.77 3.13 9.80
C LEU A 84 8.57 4.58 9.37
N LEU A 85 9.66 5.35 9.33
CA LEU A 85 9.74 6.67 8.72
C LEU A 85 11.08 6.82 8.01
N ARG A 86 11.05 7.08 6.71
CA ARG A 86 12.25 7.24 5.87
C ARG A 86 13.22 6.05 5.93
N GLY A 87 12.68 4.85 6.10
CA GLY A 87 13.46 3.61 6.22
C GLY A 87 13.98 3.30 7.61
N GLU A 88 13.80 4.19 8.58
CA GLU A 88 14.20 4.02 9.97
C GLU A 88 13.02 3.60 10.84
N ILE A 89 13.27 2.74 11.82
CA ILE A 89 12.28 2.33 12.81
C ILE A 89 12.30 3.35 13.95
N LEU A 90 11.15 3.97 14.22
CA LEU A 90 10.94 4.89 15.32
C LEU A 90 9.94 4.32 16.32
N ARG A 91 10.21 4.46 17.62
CA ARG A 91 9.26 4.14 18.69
C ARG A 91 8.28 5.28 18.87
N ILE A 92 6.98 5.02 18.79
CA ILE A 92 5.93 6.01 19.09
C ILE A 92 5.87 6.20 20.60
N THR A 93 6.16 7.43 21.04
CA THR A 93 6.18 7.78 22.48
C THR A 93 5.39 9.06 22.73
N GLU A 94 4.87 9.20 23.94
CA GLU A 94 4.19 10.44 24.32
C GLU A 94 5.18 11.58 24.45
N GLY A 95 4.83 12.74 23.93
CA GLY A 95 5.58 14.00 24.04
C GLY A 95 4.75 15.08 24.72
N CYS A 96 5.42 16.09 25.24
CA CYS A 96 4.77 17.21 25.96
C CYS A 96 4.14 18.27 25.05
N GLY A 97 4.36 18.19 23.72
CA GLY A 97 3.94 19.23 22.76
C GLY A 97 2.62 18.90 22.06
N ALA A 98 2.05 19.93 21.39
CA ALA A 98 0.83 19.78 20.58
C ALA A 98 1.08 19.18 19.18
N ARG A 99 2.34 19.04 18.77
CA ARG A 99 2.71 18.57 17.42
C ARG A 99 3.57 17.33 17.48
N ILE A 100 3.40 16.46 16.47
CA ILE A 100 4.29 15.31 16.27
C ILE A 100 5.66 15.81 15.78
N HIS A 101 6.73 15.26 16.36
CA HIS A 101 8.10 15.50 15.91
C HIS A 101 8.96 14.26 16.15
N VAL A 102 10.07 14.16 15.44
CA VAL A 102 11.08 13.11 15.62
C VAL A 102 12.14 13.62 16.59
N GLN A 103 12.50 12.80 17.57
CA GLN A 103 13.58 13.05 18.52
C GLN A 103 14.39 11.76 18.69
N GLY A 104 15.60 11.72 18.11
CA GLY A 104 16.40 10.49 18.03
C GLY A 104 15.60 9.37 17.34
N SER A 105 15.52 8.21 17.96
CA SER A 105 14.77 7.04 17.48
C SER A 105 13.30 7.05 17.93
N GLN A 106 12.74 8.20 18.31
CA GLN A 106 11.37 8.31 18.80
C GLN A 106 10.54 9.24 17.92
N LEU A 107 9.30 8.82 17.66
CA LEU A 107 8.23 9.64 17.12
C LEU A 107 7.37 10.13 18.29
N ARG A 108 7.61 11.38 18.72
CA ARG A 108 6.88 12.01 19.83
C ARG A 108 5.51 12.47 19.37
N VAL A 109 4.47 11.95 20.00
CA VAL A 109 3.08 12.31 19.69
C VAL A 109 2.43 13.07 20.86
N PRO A 110 1.50 14.00 20.60
CA PRO A 110 0.75 14.67 21.67
C PRO A 110 0.04 13.67 22.58
N PRO A 111 -0.14 13.98 23.87
CA PRO A 111 -0.86 13.12 24.82
C PRO A 111 -2.21 12.64 24.27
N ASP A 112 -2.49 11.37 24.48
CA ASP A 112 -3.72 10.71 24.03
C ASP A 112 -4.22 9.74 25.11
N PRO A 113 -4.84 10.23 26.20
CA PRO A 113 -5.26 9.40 27.33
C PRO A 113 -6.21 8.26 26.94
N THR A 114 -6.95 8.42 25.84
CA THR A 114 -7.90 7.41 25.35
C THR A 114 -7.29 6.44 24.35
N GLY A 115 -6.08 6.73 23.82
CA GLY A 115 -5.43 5.93 22.78
C GLY A 115 -6.11 5.97 21.41
N THR A 116 -7.22 6.70 21.25
CA THR A 116 -8.07 6.66 20.05
C THR A 116 -7.59 7.56 18.92
N ARG A 117 -6.74 8.55 19.21
CA ARG A 117 -6.30 9.59 18.25
C ARG A 117 -4.90 9.37 17.72
N THR A 118 -4.07 8.59 18.40
CA THR A 118 -2.65 8.38 18.07
C THR A 118 -2.48 7.89 16.63
N ALA A 119 -3.18 6.85 16.23
CA ALA A 119 -3.11 6.28 14.87
C ALA A 119 -3.46 7.32 13.79
N LEU A 120 -4.55 8.07 13.97
CA LEU A 120 -4.98 9.11 13.03
C LEU A 120 -3.99 10.27 12.96
N ARG A 121 -3.45 10.71 14.09
CA ARG A 121 -2.44 11.79 14.18
C ARG A 121 -1.15 11.37 13.44
N VAL A 122 -0.68 10.14 13.69
CA VAL A 122 0.50 9.59 13.00
C VAL A 122 0.24 9.49 11.49
N ALA A 123 -0.91 8.98 11.06
CA ALA A 123 -1.27 8.95 9.64
C ALA A 123 -1.26 10.35 9.00
N THR A 124 -1.80 11.35 9.69
CA THR A 124 -1.82 12.73 9.23
C THR A 124 -0.41 13.31 9.10
N TYR A 125 0.44 13.05 10.09
CA TYR A 125 1.85 13.44 10.05
C TYR A 125 2.61 12.80 8.89
N LEU A 126 2.44 11.49 8.68
CA LEU A 126 3.07 10.77 7.57
C LEU A 126 2.60 11.28 6.21
N LYS A 127 1.30 11.58 6.05
CA LYS A 127 0.75 12.18 4.81
C LYS A 127 1.35 13.55 4.53
N ALA A 128 1.46 14.41 5.54
CA ALA A 128 2.08 15.73 5.41
C ALA A 128 3.58 15.59 5.05
N SER A 129 4.30 14.69 5.72
CA SER A 129 5.71 14.41 5.45
C SER A 129 5.92 13.82 4.04
N ALA A 130 5.02 12.94 3.59
CA ALA A 130 5.04 12.39 2.24
C ALA A 130 4.87 13.50 1.19
N ARG A 131 3.92 14.43 1.40
CA ARG A 131 3.72 15.55 0.50
C ARG A 131 4.95 16.45 0.43
N ALA A 132 5.53 16.78 1.60
CA ALA A 132 6.74 17.60 1.69
C ALA A 132 7.97 16.97 1.02
N ALA A 133 8.02 15.64 0.88
CA ALA A 133 9.10 14.94 0.18
C ALA A 133 8.81 14.72 -1.31
N LEU A 134 7.57 14.36 -1.68
CA LEU A 134 7.20 14.01 -3.06
C LEU A 134 7.07 15.22 -3.98
N VAL A 135 6.61 16.37 -3.47
CA VAL A 135 6.46 17.58 -4.30
C VAL A 135 7.82 18.03 -4.83
N PRO A 136 8.84 18.33 -3.98
CA PRO A 136 10.14 18.76 -4.48
C PRO A 136 10.87 17.68 -5.30
N ALA A 137 10.67 16.40 -4.97
CA ALA A 137 11.22 15.30 -5.78
C ALA A 137 10.63 15.32 -7.20
N SER A 138 9.31 15.47 -7.32
CA SER A 138 8.63 15.51 -8.61
C SER A 138 9.02 16.75 -9.41
N GLU A 139 9.14 17.93 -8.76
CA GLU A 139 9.59 19.18 -9.38
C GLU A 139 11.01 19.06 -9.93
N LYS A 140 11.93 18.48 -9.15
CA LYS A 140 13.32 18.20 -9.56
C LYS A 140 13.37 17.38 -10.84
N TYR A 141 12.65 16.27 -10.90
CA TYR A 141 12.67 15.37 -12.05
C TYR A 141 11.90 15.94 -13.25
N ALA A 142 10.80 16.65 -13.01
CA ALA A 142 10.04 17.33 -14.05
C ALA A 142 10.87 18.44 -14.73
N ALA A 143 11.64 19.21 -13.96
CA ALA A 143 12.58 20.19 -14.47
C ALA A 143 13.70 19.53 -15.31
N ALA A 144 14.30 18.44 -14.81
CA ALA A 144 15.32 17.69 -15.54
C ALA A 144 14.78 17.08 -16.85
N LEU A 145 13.50 16.67 -16.87
CA LEU A 145 12.82 16.14 -18.06
C LEU A 145 12.35 17.24 -19.03
N GLY A 146 12.26 18.50 -18.58
CA GLY A 146 11.67 19.60 -19.34
C GLY A 146 10.16 19.45 -19.58
N ARG A 147 9.44 18.79 -18.64
CA ARG A 147 8.00 18.51 -18.75
C ARG A 147 7.30 18.81 -17.42
N PRO A 148 6.41 19.82 -17.36
CA PRO A 148 5.65 20.12 -16.15
C PRO A 148 4.56 19.07 -15.90
N PHE A 149 4.26 18.79 -14.64
CA PHE A 149 3.06 18.08 -14.25
C PHE A 149 1.94 19.07 -13.85
N SER A 150 0.67 18.64 -13.93
CA SER A 150 -0.48 19.52 -13.67
C SER A 150 -0.93 19.50 -12.21
N ALA A 151 -0.77 18.40 -11.51
CA ALA A 151 -1.18 18.27 -10.10
C ALA A 151 -0.53 17.05 -9.44
N ILE A 152 -0.40 17.10 -8.10
CA ILE A 152 -0.01 15.94 -7.27
C ILE A 152 -1.12 15.64 -6.27
N THR A 153 -1.52 14.36 -6.20
CA THR A 153 -2.45 13.84 -5.20
C THR A 153 -1.80 12.70 -4.41
N LEU A 154 -2.12 12.61 -3.12
CA LEU A 154 -1.71 11.49 -2.27
C LEU A 154 -2.90 10.63 -1.92
N ARG A 155 -2.73 9.31 -1.99
CA ARG A 155 -3.77 8.33 -1.66
C ARG A 155 -3.19 7.18 -0.84
N ASP A 156 -4.05 6.38 -0.22
CA ASP A 156 -3.68 5.10 0.38
C ASP A 156 -3.98 3.96 -0.59
N THR A 157 -3.21 3.90 -1.67
CA THR A 157 -3.38 2.88 -2.71
C THR A 157 -2.63 1.61 -2.36
N ARG A 158 -3.27 0.45 -2.56
CA ARG A 158 -2.68 -0.87 -2.28
C ARG A 158 -2.15 -1.57 -3.53
N SER A 159 -2.63 -1.20 -4.71
CA SER A 159 -2.29 -1.87 -5.97
C SER A 159 -1.14 -1.23 -6.74
N ARG A 160 -0.73 -0.03 -6.36
CA ARG A 160 0.33 0.74 -7.03
C ARG A 160 0.92 1.80 -6.11
N TRP A 161 2.18 2.13 -6.32
CA TRP A 161 2.89 3.15 -5.54
C TRP A 161 2.72 4.55 -6.11
N GLY A 162 2.52 4.65 -7.42
CA GLY A 162 2.24 5.87 -8.12
C GLY A 162 1.40 5.65 -9.37
N SER A 163 1.01 6.72 -10.03
CA SER A 163 0.46 6.75 -11.39
C SER A 163 0.56 8.16 -11.98
N CYS A 164 0.77 8.23 -13.29
CA CYS A 164 0.66 9.45 -14.08
C CYS A 164 -0.48 9.29 -15.09
N THR A 165 -1.28 10.33 -15.27
CA THR A 165 -2.31 10.36 -16.33
C THR A 165 -1.77 11.08 -17.57
N ALA A 166 -2.43 10.87 -18.72
CA ALA A 166 -2.09 11.59 -19.96
C ALA A 166 -2.20 13.13 -19.83
N GLN A 167 -2.97 13.63 -18.84
CA GLN A 167 -3.10 15.05 -18.52
C GLN A 167 -2.01 15.54 -17.54
N GLY A 168 -1.00 14.72 -17.26
CA GLY A 168 0.12 15.08 -16.38
C GLY A 168 -0.27 15.14 -14.88
N ARG A 169 -1.35 14.48 -14.46
CA ARG A 169 -1.68 14.38 -13.04
C ARG A 169 -0.92 13.22 -12.40
N LEU A 170 -0.11 13.53 -11.39
CA LEU A 170 0.63 12.57 -10.60
C LEU A 170 -0.19 12.14 -9.37
N MET A 171 -0.19 10.86 -9.06
CA MET A 171 -0.74 10.31 -7.82
C MET A 171 0.31 9.43 -7.18
N PHE A 172 0.47 9.52 -5.86
CA PHE A 172 1.39 8.69 -5.09
C PHE A 172 0.72 8.09 -3.86
N SER A 173 1.17 6.91 -3.46
CA SER A 173 0.88 6.39 -2.14
C SER A 173 1.66 7.18 -1.09
N TRP A 174 0.97 7.74 -0.08
CA TRP A 174 1.64 8.45 1.01
C TRP A 174 2.52 7.51 1.86
N ARG A 175 2.29 6.19 1.80
CA ARG A 175 3.12 5.20 2.51
C ARG A 175 4.56 5.16 2.02
N LEU A 176 4.87 5.74 0.87
CA LEU A 176 6.24 5.87 0.37
C LEU A 176 7.17 6.64 1.33
N ILE A 177 6.63 7.50 2.22
CA ILE A 177 7.43 8.18 3.24
C ILE A 177 8.02 7.23 4.28
N MET A 178 7.46 6.03 4.40
CA MET A 178 7.93 4.99 5.32
C MET A 178 9.14 4.23 4.73
N ALA A 179 9.30 4.23 3.40
CA ALA A 179 10.43 3.65 2.71
C ALA A 179 11.69 4.54 2.83
N PRO A 180 12.89 3.99 2.56
CA PRO A 180 14.10 4.80 2.41
C PRO A 180 13.89 5.96 1.43
N PRO A 181 14.47 7.15 1.68
CA PRO A 181 14.25 8.34 0.85
C PRO A 181 14.54 8.13 -0.64
N ALA A 182 15.56 7.35 -0.97
CA ALA A 182 15.91 7.05 -2.35
C ALA A 182 14.83 6.22 -3.09
N VAL A 183 14.09 5.37 -2.37
CA VAL A 183 12.94 4.62 -2.92
C VAL A 183 11.78 5.55 -3.27
N LEU A 184 11.49 6.53 -2.41
CA LEU A 184 10.50 7.57 -2.70
C LEU A 184 10.92 8.39 -3.94
N GLN A 185 12.21 8.78 -4.02
CA GLN A 185 12.77 9.48 -5.16
C GLN A 185 12.63 8.66 -6.45
N TYR A 186 12.89 7.34 -6.38
CA TYR A 186 12.70 6.45 -7.53
C TYR A 186 11.26 6.47 -8.05
N VAL A 187 10.27 6.36 -7.16
CA VAL A 187 8.87 6.39 -7.60
C VAL A 187 8.51 7.75 -8.18
N ALA A 188 9.03 8.86 -7.63
CA ALA A 188 8.84 10.19 -8.21
C ALA A 188 9.44 10.30 -9.62
N ALA A 189 10.67 9.81 -9.84
CA ALA A 189 11.32 9.77 -11.14
C ALA A 189 10.54 8.91 -12.14
N HIS A 190 10.03 7.75 -11.71
CA HIS A 190 9.22 6.83 -12.50
C HIS A 190 7.93 7.48 -13.00
N GLU A 191 7.16 8.11 -12.10
CA GLU A 191 5.89 8.75 -12.48
C GLU A 191 6.11 10.01 -13.33
N VAL A 192 7.19 10.75 -13.09
CA VAL A 192 7.58 11.88 -13.92
C VAL A 192 8.01 11.44 -15.31
N ALA A 193 8.70 10.31 -15.47
CA ALA A 193 9.07 9.77 -16.79
C ALA A 193 7.82 9.48 -17.65
N HIS A 194 6.69 9.13 -17.02
CA HIS A 194 5.40 8.96 -17.70
C HIS A 194 4.84 10.27 -18.32
N LEU A 195 5.31 11.44 -17.93
CA LEU A 195 4.95 12.69 -18.64
C LEU A 195 5.44 12.71 -20.09
N LYS A 196 6.41 11.86 -20.42
CA LYS A 196 6.97 11.74 -21.78
C LYS A 196 6.65 10.40 -22.44
N TYR A 197 6.66 9.31 -21.68
CA TYR A 197 6.47 7.94 -22.15
C TYR A 197 5.40 7.24 -21.31
N MET A 198 4.22 6.99 -21.88
CA MET A 198 3.07 6.41 -21.16
C MET A 198 3.14 4.88 -21.01
N ASP A 199 4.05 4.24 -21.68
CA ASP A 199 4.31 2.80 -21.59
C ASP A 199 5.63 2.51 -20.84
N HIS A 200 5.89 1.25 -20.53
CA HIS A 200 7.14 0.79 -19.91
C HIS A 200 8.11 0.19 -20.95
N SER A 201 8.20 0.83 -22.13
CA SER A 201 9.11 0.45 -23.19
C SER A 201 10.59 0.64 -22.80
N ARG A 202 11.51 0.22 -23.67
CA ARG A 202 12.95 0.44 -23.48
C ARG A 202 13.29 1.93 -23.37
N THR A 203 12.63 2.79 -24.15
CA THR A 203 12.81 4.25 -24.10
C THR A 203 12.37 4.86 -22.78
N PHE A 204 11.27 4.36 -22.19
CA PHE A 204 10.85 4.74 -20.85
C PHE A 204 11.92 4.42 -19.81
N TRP A 205 12.42 3.17 -19.78
CA TRP A 205 13.44 2.78 -18.80
C TRP A 205 14.77 3.49 -18.99
N THR A 206 15.13 3.81 -20.24
CA THR A 206 16.30 4.69 -20.52
C THR A 206 16.09 6.08 -19.93
N CYS A 207 14.89 6.65 -20.06
CA CYS A 207 14.55 7.94 -19.45
C CYS A 207 14.64 7.87 -17.91
N VAL A 208 14.09 6.83 -17.27
CA VAL A 208 14.19 6.64 -15.81
C VAL A 208 15.66 6.54 -15.39
N ALA A 209 16.49 5.80 -16.12
CA ALA A 209 17.92 5.67 -15.84
C ALA A 209 18.69 7.00 -15.98
N GLN A 210 18.27 7.87 -16.91
CA GLN A 210 18.84 9.23 -17.04
C GLN A 210 18.47 10.12 -15.86
N LEU A 211 17.23 10.02 -15.37
CA LEU A 211 16.76 10.79 -14.20
C LEU A 211 17.34 10.25 -12.88
N MET A 212 17.52 8.95 -12.78
CA MET A 212 18.02 8.26 -11.60
C MET A 212 18.82 7.00 -11.99
N PRO A 213 20.15 7.10 -12.13
CA PRO A 213 20.98 6.00 -12.65
C PRO A 213 20.90 4.69 -11.84
N ASP A 214 20.74 4.79 -10.52
CA ASP A 214 20.65 3.68 -9.57
C ASP A 214 19.23 3.18 -9.32
N TYR A 215 18.26 3.55 -10.19
CA TYR A 215 16.84 3.24 -10.02
C TYR A 215 16.53 1.77 -9.79
N GLN A 216 17.33 0.86 -10.35
CA GLN A 216 17.09 -0.59 -10.25
C GLN A 216 17.16 -1.07 -8.80
N THR A 217 18.16 -0.62 -8.04
CA THR A 217 18.31 -0.94 -6.61
C THR A 217 17.06 -0.55 -5.81
N HIS A 218 16.50 0.62 -6.08
CA HIS A 218 15.33 1.14 -5.38
C HIS A 218 14.03 0.46 -5.82
N ARG A 219 13.93 0.09 -7.09
CA ARG A 219 12.86 -0.72 -7.64
C ARG A 219 12.83 -2.10 -6.98
N ASP A 220 13.99 -2.75 -6.88
CA ASP A 220 14.12 -4.07 -6.26
C ASP A 220 13.81 -4.02 -4.77
N TRP A 221 14.27 -2.98 -4.07
CA TRP A 221 13.90 -2.76 -2.68
C TRP A 221 12.38 -2.68 -2.51
N LEU A 222 11.70 -1.87 -3.34
CA LEU A 222 10.25 -1.68 -3.27
C LEU A 222 9.48 -2.97 -3.60
N SER A 223 9.99 -3.76 -4.55
CA SER A 223 9.43 -5.06 -4.88
C SER A 223 9.49 -6.04 -3.71
N ASN A 224 10.61 -6.04 -2.97
CA ASN A 224 10.86 -6.99 -1.90
C ASN A 224 10.25 -6.54 -0.55
N ASN A 225 10.21 -5.24 -0.28
CA ASN A 225 9.85 -4.69 1.04
C ASN A 225 8.54 -3.90 1.04
N GLY A 226 8.04 -3.51 -0.14
CA GLY A 226 6.88 -2.62 -0.23
C GLY A 226 5.63 -3.17 0.44
N ALA A 227 5.41 -4.49 0.40
CA ALA A 227 4.28 -5.12 1.07
C ALA A 227 4.24 -4.83 2.58
N ALA A 228 5.39 -4.81 3.25
CA ALA A 228 5.49 -4.55 4.69
C ALA A 228 4.99 -3.15 5.08
N LEU A 229 5.08 -2.16 4.18
CA LEU A 229 4.58 -0.81 4.44
C LEU A 229 3.05 -0.75 4.57
N HIS A 230 2.34 -1.75 4.06
CA HIS A 230 0.89 -1.85 4.17
C HIS A 230 0.41 -2.59 5.43
N ASN A 231 1.31 -3.22 6.20
CA ASN A 231 0.96 -3.92 7.43
C ASN A 231 0.58 -2.97 8.57
N TYR A 232 1.00 -1.71 8.51
CA TYR A 232 0.65 -0.71 9.51
C TYR A 232 -0.82 -0.32 9.44
N CYS A 233 -1.55 -0.54 10.54
CA CYS A 233 -2.97 -0.21 10.68
C CYS A 233 -3.14 1.13 11.38
N PHE A 234 -3.71 2.10 10.67
CA PHE A 234 -3.99 3.46 11.14
C PHE A 234 -5.45 3.68 11.55
N THR A 235 -6.25 2.64 11.50
CA THR A 235 -7.63 2.66 12.02
C THR A 235 -7.60 1.98 13.38
N SER A 236 -8.15 2.65 14.40
CA SER A 236 -8.53 1.96 15.63
C SER A 236 -9.50 0.85 15.24
N ARG A 237 -9.10 -0.41 15.39
CA ARG A 237 -10.02 -1.54 15.31
C ARG A 237 -11.00 -1.34 16.46
N PRO A 238 -12.33 -1.31 16.24
CA PRO A 238 -13.23 -1.50 17.37
C PRO A 238 -12.82 -2.83 18.02
N GLU A 239 -12.57 -2.82 19.32
CA GLU A 239 -12.41 -4.02 20.10
C GLU A 239 -13.57 -4.94 19.71
N ALA A 240 -13.26 -6.18 19.33
CA ALA A 240 -14.28 -7.19 19.15
C ALA A 240 -14.98 -7.29 20.51
N ASP A 241 -16.24 -6.88 20.53
CA ASP A 241 -17.15 -7.00 21.65
C ASP A 241 -17.15 -8.49 22.05
N ASN A 242 -16.37 -8.80 23.09
CA ASN A 242 -16.42 -10.09 23.76
C ASN A 242 -17.65 -10.07 24.67
N GLY A 243 -18.82 -10.30 24.07
CA GLY A 243 -20.05 -10.62 24.74
C GLY A 243 -20.39 -12.09 24.53
#